data_3aaa50883a44b44c12193c4380d6aefc
#
_entry.id   3aaa50883a44b44c12193c4380d6aefc
#
_cell.length_a   1.000
_cell.length_b   1.000
_cell.length_c   1.000
_cell.angle_alpha   90.00
_cell.angle_beta   90.00
_cell.angle_gamma   90.00
#
_symmetry.space_group_name_H-M   'P 1'
#
loop_
_entity.id
_entity.type
_entity.pdbx_description
1 polymer ?
#
loop_
_entity_poly.entity_id
_entity_poly.type
_entity_poly.pdbx_seq_one_letter_code
_entity_poly.pdbx_strand_id
1 'polypeptide(L)'
;MPDVTINYNGGKHFAIYAGITGNYQIHTLSSTLNHCRYFDPYSTGLALNTYTPANFFAGFRLKPFLEGLMLDAHVNYQFVYDDYLIHNTLDSLTNQYTNLFTATYTNTQILSTGARINYNYKNTYIAHAGLKYNHYTLADSTLTMVNRPSWEIEVGTEMTPIQGLSINANFYTGLGYKAIHPITAEATPMPNHFDLNLGAAYTFHEQCTVFAQFNNIINSKYQYYYGYENIGFNCLFGIKITF
;
A
#
# COMPACT_ATOMS: atom_id res chain seq x y z
N MET A 1 -16.26 -18.29 -4.94
CA MET A 1 -15.87 -17.35 -3.86
C MET A 1 -17.07 -16.46 -3.58
N PRO A 2 -17.35 -16.11 -2.33
CA PRO A 2 -18.45 -15.19 -2.04
C PRO A 2 -18.15 -13.81 -2.64
N ASP A 3 -19.20 -13.15 -3.12
CA ASP A 3 -19.18 -11.75 -3.54
C ASP A 3 -20.59 -11.19 -3.38
N VAL A 4 -20.87 -10.74 -2.18
CA VAL A 4 -22.17 -10.21 -1.78
C VAL A 4 -21.96 -8.88 -1.09
N THR A 5 -22.62 -7.84 -1.59
CA THR A 5 -22.62 -6.51 -0.98
C THR A 5 -24.04 -6.01 -0.80
N ILE A 6 -24.36 -5.54 0.38
CA ILE A 6 -25.61 -4.88 0.73
C ILE A 6 -25.31 -3.41 0.93
N ASN A 7 -26.06 -2.54 0.26
CA ASN A 7 -25.94 -1.10 0.37
C ASN A 7 -27.31 -0.53 0.80
N TYR A 8 -27.29 0.28 1.85
CA TYR A 8 -28.43 1.06 2.28
C TYR A 8 -28.14 2.56 2.12
N ASN A 9 -28.93 3.24 1.33
CA ASN A 9 -28.80 4.67 1.10
C ASN A 9 -29.87 5.41 1.91
N GLY A 10 -29.45 6.09 2.98
CA GLY A 10 -30.30 6.92 3.82
C GLY A 10 -30.41 8.35 3.27
N GLY A 11 -31.01 8.48 2.09
CA GLY A 11 -31.15 9.75 1.41
C GLY A 11 -29.88 10.20 0.66
N LYS A 12 -29.68 11.52 0.56
CA LYS A 12 -28.55 12.11 -0.18
C LYS A 12 -27.25 12.20 0.63
N HIS A 13 -27.33 12.01 1.94
CA HIS A 13 -26.28 12.40 2.86
C HIS A 13 -25.49 11.24 3.46
N PHE A 14 -26.08 10.06 3.58
CA PHE A 14 -25.34 8.94 4.11
C PHE A 14 -25.71 7.62 3.40
N ALA A 15 -24.76 6.70 3.41
CA ALA A 15 -24.94 5.33 3.00
C ALA A 15 -24.21 4.40 3.98
N ILE A 16 -24.79 3.25 4.23
CA ILE A 16 -24.17 2.15 4.99
C ILE A 16 -24.01 0.99 4.01
N TYR A 17 -22.88 0.34 4.10
CA TYR A 17 -22.60 -0.83 3.28
C TYR A 17 -21.97 -1.93 4.13
N ALA A 18 -22.27 -3.16 3.78
CA ALA A 18 -21.65 -4.33 4.38
C ALA A 18 -21.63 -5.47 3.36
N GLY A 19 -20.70 -6.39 3.51
CA GLY A 19 -20.66 -7.52 2.61
C GLY A 19 -19.58 -8.54 2.99
N ILE A 20 -19.50 -9.53 2.10
CA ILE A 20 -18.48 -10.58 2.15
C ILE A 20 -17.94 -10.77 0.74
N THR A 21 -16.62 -10.78 0.62
CA THR A 21 -15.92 -11.10 -0.62
C THR A 21 -14.91 -12.22 -0.39
N GLY A 22 -14.54 -12.91 -1.44
CA GLY A 22 -13.43 -13.86 -1.43
C GLY A 22 -12.46 -13.56 -2.57
N ASN A 23 -11.23 -13.97 -2.43
CA ASN A 23 -10.20 -13.79 -3.44
C ASN A 23 -9.27 -15.00 -3.53
N TYR A 24 -8.78 -15.27 -4.71
CA TYR A 24 -7.72 -16.25 -4.95
C TYR A 24 -6.63 -15.58 -5.79
N GLN A 25 -5.47 -15.41 -5.19
CA GLN A 25 -4.33 -14.75 -5.82
C GLN A 25 -3.32 -15.79 -6.30
N ILE A 26 -3.14 -15.85 -7.61
CA ILE A 26 -2.13 -16.71 -8.22
C ILE A 26 -0.79 -16.00 -8.20
N HIS A 27 0.19 -16.65 -7.58
CA HIS A 27 1.57 -16.18 -7.56
C HIS A 27 2.38 -16.87 -8.64
N THR A 28 2.67 -16.13 -9.70
CA THR A 28 3.62 -16.56 -10.73
C THR A 28 5.02 -16.11 -10.35
N LEU A 29 6.05 -16.71 -10.95
CA LEU A 29 7.43 -16.25 -10.77
C LEU A 29 7.57 -14.75 -11.11
N SER A 30 6.93 -14.29 -12.19
CA SER A 30 6.94 -12.88 -12.58
C SER A 30 6.30 -11.98 -11.53
N SER A 31 5.14 -12.37 -10.97
CA SER A 31 4.48 -11.57 -9.92
C SER A 31 5.30 -11.53 -8.65
N THR A 32 5.93 -12.64 -8.26
CA THR A 32 6.78 -12.72 -7.08
C THR A 32 8.04 -11.88 -7.23
N LEU A 33 8.71 -11.93 -8.39
CA LEU A 33 9.89 -11.11 -8.68
C LEU A 33 9.55 -9.61 -8.81
N ASN A 34 8.35 -9.27 -9.26
CA ASN A 34 7.88 -7.89 -9.25
C ASN A 34 7.64 -7.38 -7.81
N HIS A 35 7.20 -8.25 -6.92
CA HIS A 35 7.00 -7.91 -5.51
C HIS A 35 8.32 -7.86 -4.75
N CYS A 36 9.19 -8.86 -4.93
CA CYS A 36 10.54 -8.90 -4.36
C CYS A 36 11.55 -9.31 -5.44
N ARG A 37 12.28 -8.34 -5.97
CA ARG A 37 13.24 -8.55 -7.08
C ARG A 37 14.34 -9.57 -6.76
N TYR A 38 14.67 -9.72 -5.49
CA TYR A 38 15.74 -10.59 -5.00
C TYR A 38 15.22 -11.91 -4.45
N PHE A 39 13.98 -12.26 -4.74
CA PHE A 39 13.39 -13.53 -4.33
C PHE A 39 14.14 -14.70 -4.99
N ASP A 40 14.52 -15.68 -4.18
CA ASP A 40 15.19 -16.90 -4.65
C ASP A 40 14.17 -18.01 -4.92
N PRO A 41 13.85 -18.30 -6.18
CA PRO A 41 12.90 -19.35 -6.51
C PRO A 41 13.43 -20.76 -6.26
N TYR A 42 14.75 -20.92 -6.05
CA TYR A 42 15.37 -22.23 -5.86
C TYR A 42 15.36 -22.67 -4.39
N SER A 43 15.31 -21.74 -3.44
CA SER A 43 15.31 -22.05 -2.01
C SER A 43 13.94 -22.47 -1.48
N THR A 44 12.86 -21.93 -2.01
CA THR A 44 11.47 -22.19 -1.56
C THR A 44 10.58 -22.79 -2.61
N GLY A 45 11.07 -22.94 -3.85
CA GLY A 45 10.23 -23.26 -5.00
C GLY A 45 9.36 -22.07 -5.43
N LEU A 46 8.33 -22.36 -6.25
CA LEU A 46 7.36 -21.34 -6.64
C LEU A 46 6.53 -20.92 -5.43
N ALA A 47 6.21 -19.64 -5.37
CA ALA A 47 5.33 -19.11 -4.33
C ALA A 47 3.96 -19.84 -4.34
N LEU A 48 3.50 -20.26 -3.18
CA LEU A 48 2.15 -20.81 -3.04
C LEU A 48 1.12 -19.72 -3.35
N ASN A 49 -0.02 -20.15 -3.89
CA ASN A 49 -1.11 -19.24 -4.16
C ASN A 49 -1.82 -18.86 -2.85
N THR A 50 -2.10 -17.58 -2.68
CA THR A 50 -2.82 -17.08 -1.50
C THR A 50 -4.33 -17.18 -1.70
N TYR A 51 -5.03 -17.72 -0.72
CA TYR A 51 -6.46 -17.86 -0.75
C TYR A 51 -7.14 -17.12 0.40
N THR A 52 -8.05 -16.21 0.06
CA THR A 52 -8.90 -15.50 1.01
C THR A 52 -10.34 -16.00 0.85
N PRO A 53 -10.78 -17.02 1.63
CA PRO A 53 -12.14 -17.55 1.53
C PRO A 53 -13.22 -16.52 1.88
N ALA A 54 -12.92 -15.66 2.84
CA ALA A 54 -13.85 -14.66 3.30
C ALA A 54 -13.11 -13.39 3.76
N ASN A 55 -13.59 -12.26 3.27
CA ASN A 55 -13.30 -10.92 3.76
C ASN A 55 -14.65 -10.26 4.09
N PHE A 56 -14.95 -10.14 5.36
CA PHE A 56 -16.13 -9.43 5.86
C PHE A 56 -15.78 -7.95 5.93
N PHE A 57 -16.64 -7.12 5.39
CA PHE A 57 -16.47 -5.68 5.47
C PHE A 57 -17.77 -4.98 5.81
N ALA A 58 -17.63 -3.88 6.51
CA ALA A 58 -18.73 -2.95 6.77
C ALA A 58 -18.17 -1.52 6.81
N GLY A 59 -19.02 -0.57 6.46
CA GLY A 59 -18.62 0.82 6.50
C GLY A 59 -19.81 1.76 6.33
N PHE A 60 -19.54 3.02 6.56
CA PHE A 60 -20.50 4.07 6.31
C PHE A 60 -19.84 5.22 5.54
N ARG A 61 -20.65 5.87 4.74
CA ARG A 61 -20.25 6.99 3.91
C ARG A 61 -21.15 8.17 4.19
N LEU A 62 -20.54 9.31 4.49
CA LEU A 62 -21.25 10.57 4.72
C LEU A 62 -20.90 11.55 3.60
N LYS A 63 -21.93 12.23 3.11
CA LYS A 63 -21.81 13.41 2.24
C LYS A 63 -22.39 14.61 3.00
N PRO A 64 -21.53 15.35 3.73
CA PRO A 64 -21.98 16.53 4.45
C PRO A 64 -22.58 17.59 3.50
N PHE A 65 -23.13 18.67 4.08
CA PHE A 65 -23.72 19.77 3.27
C PHE A 65 -22.67 20.55 2.47
N LEU A 66 -21.37 20.36 2.75
CA LEU A 66 -20.30 20.93 1.94
C LEU A 66 -20.20 20.15 0.62
N GLU A 67 -20.45 20.86 -0.47
CA GLU A 67 -20.39 20.26 -1.82
C GLU A 67 -19.00 19.70 -2.10
N GLY A 68 -18.96 18.49 -2.64
CA GLY A 68 -17.70 17.80 -2.97
C GLY A 68 -17.03 17.06 -1.81
N LEU A 69 -17.46 17.24 -0.56
CA LEU A 69 -16.90 16.52 0.58
C LEU A 69 -17.56 15.15 0.76
N MET A 70 -16.74 14.13 0.96
CA MET A 70 -17.16 12.77 1.28
C MET A 70 -16.27 12.20 2.38
N LEU A 71 -16.88 11.65 3.42
CA LEU A 71 -16.24 10.93 4.49
C LEU A 71 -16.61 9.45 4.35
N ASP A 72 -15.64 8.57 4.48
CA ASP A 72 -15.83 7.11 4.47
C ASP A 72 -15.12 6.52 5.68
N ALA A 73 -15.79 5.65 6.43
CA ALA A 73 -15.15 4.88 7.48
C ALA A 73 -15.55 3.42 7.32
N HIS A 74 -14.59 2.52 7.49
CA HIS A 74 -14.79 1.11 7.24
C HIS A 74 -13.99 0.22 8.19
N VAL A 75 -14.47 -1.01 8.30
CA VAL A 75 -13.78 -2.11 8.96
C VAL A 75 -13.82 -3.32 8.06
N ASN A 76 -12.72 -4.05 7.99
CA ASN A 76 -12.60 -5.31 7.26
C ASN A 76 -12.00 -6.37 8.17
N TYR A 77 -12.49 -7.58 8.07
CA TYR A 77 -11.92 -8.74 8.74
C TYR A 77 -11.79 -9.88 7.74
N GLN A 78 -10.57 -10.32 7.48
CA GLN A 78 -10.30 -11.31 6.46
C GLN A 78 -9.46 -12.48 6.99
N PHE A 79 -9.75 -13.66 6.43
CA PHE A 79 -8.96 -14.86 6.61
C PHE A 79 -8.12 -15.08 5.37
N VAL A 80 -6.83 -15.22 5.54
CA VAL A 80 -5.86 -15.41 4.45
C VAL A 80 -5.13 -16.71 4.68
N TYR A 81 -5.27 -17.66 3.77
CA TYR A 81 -4.55 -18.94 3.76
C TYR A 81 -3.33 -18.81 2.85
N ASP A 82 -2.26 -19.46 3.26
CA ASP A 82 -0.97 -19.42 2.54
C ASP A 82 -0.49 -17.98 2.31
N ASP A 83 -0.68 -17.12 3.31
CA ASP A 83 -0.11 -15.78 3.32
C ASP A 83 1.41 -15.88 3.45
N TYR A 84 2.15 -15.15 2.62
CA TYR A 84 3.60 -15.28 2.56
C TYR A 84 4.32 -14.13 3.25
N LEU A 85 5.32 -14.51 4.04
CA LEU A 85 6.23 -13.63 4.77
C LEU A 85 7.59 -13.67 4.09
N ILE A 86 7.97 -12.60 3.41
CA ILE A 86 9.27 -12.51 2.71
C ILE A 86 10.34 -12.05 3.68
N HIS A 87 11.43 -12.79 3.76
CA HIS A 87 12.58 -12.48 4.60
C HIS A 87 13.90 -12.93 3.95
N ASN A 88 15.03 -12.40 4.42
CA ASN A 88 16.35 -12.78 3.93
C ASN A 88 16.66 -14.24 4.23
N THR A 89 17.42 -14.88 3.34
CA THR A 89 17.99 -16.20 3.61
C THR A 89 19.32 -16.07 4.35
N LEU A 90 19.61 -17.06 5.19
CA LEU A 90 20.90 -17.21 5.86
C LEU A 90 21.75 -18.21 5.08
N ASP A 91 22.98 -17.84 4.78
CA ASP A 91 23.98 -18.78 4.29
C ASP A 91 24.49 -19.64 5.46
N SER A 92 24.17 -20.93 5.43
CA SER A 92 24.52 -21.87 6.48
C SER A 92 26.02 -22.13 6.62
N LEU A 93 26.83 -21.81 5.60
CA LEU A 93 28.28 -22.01 5.62
C LEU A 93 29.01 -20.82 6.26
N THR A 94 28.57 -19.61 5.95
CA THR A 94 29.21 -18.38 6.42
C THR A 94 28.54 -17.77 7.63
N ASN A 95 27.33 -18.21 7.98
CA ASN A 95 26.46 -17.64 9.00
C ASN A 95 26.20 -16.14 8.76
N GLN A 96 26.16 -15.75 7.49
CA GLN A 96 25.85 -14.39 7.05
C GLN A 96 24.52 -14.39 6.27
N TYR A 97 23.78 -13.30 6.36
CA TYR A 97 22.59 -13.17 5.51
C TYR A 97 23.00 -12.88 4.06
N THR A 98 22.23 -13.45 3.16
CA THR A 98 22.44 -13.29 1.73
C THR A 98 21.60 -12.13 1.19
N ASN A 99 21.88 -11.74 -0.06
CA ASN A 99 21.04 -10.81 -0.82
C ASN A 99 19.79 -11.47 -1.39
N LEU A 100 19.53 -12.73 -1.05
CA LEU A 100 18.40 -13.50 -1.53
C LEU A 100 17.33 -13.55 -0.47
N PHE A 101 16.08 -13.59 -0.93
CA PHE A 101 14.89 -13.65 -0.08
C PHE A 101 14.12 -14.92 -0.33
N THR A 102 13.54 -15.43 0.72
CA THR A 102 12.66 -16.59 0.72
C THR A 102 11.30 -16.23 1.28
N ALA A 103 10.32 -17.10 1.12
CA ALA A 103 9.00 -16.93 1.68
C ALA A 103 8.69 -18.04 2.71
N THR A 104 8.19 -17.65 3.86
CA THR A 104 7.54 -18.56 4.81
C THR A 104 6.04 -18.35 4.70
N TYR A 105 5.27 -19.43 4.73
CA TYR A 105 3.82 -19.40 4.57
C TYR A 105 3.12 -19.64 5.89
N THR A 106 2.07 -18.89 6.14
CA THR A 106 1.23 -19.06 7.33
C THR A 106 -0.19 -18.61 7.03
N ASN A 107 -1.15 -19.09 7.83
CA ASN A 107 -2.50 -18.54 7.76
C ASN A 107 -2.57 -17.29 8.62
N THR A 108 -3.16 -16.23 8.08
CA THR A 108 -3.23 -14.92 8.73
C THR A 108 -4.68 -14.46 8.84
N GLN A 109 -5.05 -13.90 9.99
CA GLN A 109 -6.27 -13.13 10.16
C GLN A 109 -5.89 -11.65 10.18
N ILE A 110 -6.59 -10.83 9.40
CA ILE A 110 -6.28 -9.41 9.29
C ILE A 110 -7.53 -8.61 9.62
N LEU A 111 -7.46 -7.84 10.71
CA LEU A 111 -8.43 -6.81 11.03
C LEU A 111 -7.91 -5.48 10.54
N SER A 112 -8.60 -4.86 9.59
CA SER A 112 -8.28 -3.52 9.11
C SER A 112 -9.42 -2.57 9.41
N THR A 113 -9.11 -1.40 9.94
CA THR A 113 -10.07 -0.32 10.16
C THR A 113 -9.50 0.96 9.59
N GLY A 114 -10.33 1.77 8.97
CA GLY A 114 -9.86 2.98 8.32
C GLY A 114 -10.93 4.05 8.19
N ALA A 115 -10.44 5.26 7.97
CA ALA A 115 -11.26 6.40 7.61
C ALA A 115 -10.60 7.16 6.48
N ARG A 116 -11.39 7.68 5.57
CA ARG A 116 -10.94 8.46 4.42
C ARG A 116 -11.82 9.68 4.22
N ILE A 117 -11.21 10.79 3.97
CA ILE A 117 -11.83 12.06 3.59
C ILE A 117 -11.48 12.31 2.14
N ASN A 118 -12.46 12.58 1.31
CA ASN A 118 -12.25 13.00 -0.07
C ASN A 118 -12.97 14.33 -0.29
N TYR A 119 -12.30 15.25 -0.93
CA TYR A 119 -12.84 16.56 -1.28
C TYR A 119 -12.58 16.82 -2.76
N ASN A 120 -13.64 17.12 -3.49
CA ASN A 120 -13.57 17.46 -4.91
C ASN A 120 -14.34 18.75 -5.15
N TYR A 121 -13.61 19.83 -5.40
CA TYR A 121 -14.18 21.13 -5.76
C TYR A 121 -14.08 21.35 -7.27
N LYS A 122 -15.19 21.14 -7.96
CA LYS A 122 -15.37 21.40 -9.41
C LYS A 122 -14.29 20.76 -10.30
N ASN A 123 -13.72 19.64 -9.88
CA ASN A 123 -12.57 18.99 -10.52
C ASN A 123 -11.32 19.87 -10.68
N THR A 124 -11.32 21.08 -10.11
CA THR A 124 -10.17 22.00 -10.13
C THR A 124 -9.25 21.75 -8.94
N TYR A 125 -9.83 21.30 -7.83
CA TYR A 125 -9.10 20.95 -6.64
C TYR A 125 -9.65 19.63 -6.08
N ILE A 126 -8.80 18.64 -6.05
CA ILE A 126 -9.11 17.32 -5.48
C ILE A 126 -8.13 17.08 -4.34
N ALA A 127 -8.64 16.70 -3.17
CA ALA A 127 -7.81 16.33 -2.04
C ALA A 127 -8.37 15.09 -1.36
N HIS A 128 -7.48 14.28 -0.79
CA HIS A 128 -7.87 13.17 0.05
C HIS A 128 -6.92 13.04 1.23
N ALA A 129 -7.44 12.51 2.33
CA ALA A 129 -6.67 12.09 3.48
C ALA A 129 -7.23 10.75 3.97
N GLY A 130 -6.37 9.80 4.26
CA GLY A 130 -6.72 8.46 4.71
C GLY A 130 -5.87 8.05 5.90
N LEU A 131 -6.50 7.36 6.84
CA LEU A 131 -5.86 6.69 7.96
C LEU A 131 -6.34 5.25 7.97
N LYS A 132 -5.43 4.28 8.09
CA LYS A 132 -5.75 2.86 8.18
C LYS A 132 -4.89 2.21 9.26
N TYR A 133 -5.53 1.40 10.07
CA TYR A 133 -4.90 0.53 11.05
C TYR A 133 -5.09 -0.92 10.67
N ASN A 134 -4.03 -1.71 10.71
CA ASN A 134 -4.03 -3.14 10.45
C ASN A 134 -3.53 -3.90 11.68
N HIS A 135 -4.30 -4.88 12.11
CA HIS A 135 -3.90 -5.84 13.12
C HIS A 135 -3.81 -7.23 12.50
N TYR A 136 -2.65 -7.85 12.65
CA TYR A 136 -2.32 -9.14 12.06
C TYR A 136 -2.24 -10.22 13.15
N THR A 137 -2.97 -11.31 12.98
CA THR A 137 -2.90 -12.49 13.84
C THR A 137 -2.48 -13.67 12.98
N LEU A 138 -1.30 -14.20 13.22
CA LEU A 138 -0.76 -15.34 12.51
C LEU A 138 -1.17 -16.63 13.22
N ALA A 139 -1.45 -17.70 12.46
CA ALA A 139 -1.78 -19.01 13.01
C ALA A 139 -0.59 -19.63 13.76
N ASP A 140 0.63 -19.39 13.26
CA ASP A 140 1.86 -19.74 13.94
C ASP A 140 2.30 -18.55 14.81
N SER A 141 2.19 -18.70 16.12
CA SER A 141 2.55 -17.66 17.11
C SER A 141 4.06 -17.40 17.22
N THR A 142 4.89 -18.26 16.64
CA THR A 142 6.35 -18.06 16.58
C THR A 142 6.74 -17.08 15.49
N LEU A 143 5.86 -16.87 14.50
CA LEU A 143 6.07 -15.95 13.39
C LEU A 143 5.55 -14.54 13.72
N THR A 144 6.13 -13.57 13.07
CA THR A 144 5.73 -12.16 13.13
C THR A 144 5.39 -11.65 11.72
N MET A 145 4.36 -10.81 11.62
CA MET A 145 4.07 -10.12 10.37
C MET A 145 5.24 -9.21 9.99
N VAL A 146 5.72 -9.37 8.76
CA VAL A 146 6.87 -8.63 8.24
C VAL A 146 6.51 -7.82 7.00
N ASN A 147 7.26 -6.75 6.77
CA ASN A 147 7.19 -5.89 5.59
C ASN A 147 5.80 -5.26 5.35
N ARG A 148 4.92 -5.27 6.37
CA ARG A 148 3.58 -4.65 6.32
C ARG A 148 3.41 -3.72 7.52
N PRO A 149 2.90 -2.49 7.31
CA PRO A 149 2.71 -1.53 8.39
C PRO A 149 1.49 -1.85 9.24
N SER A 150 1.57 -1.50 10.53
CA SER A 150 0.39 -1.48 11.40
C SER A 150 -0.48 -0.24 11.16
N TRP A 151 0.14 0.89 10.82
CA TRP A 151 -0.57 2.14 10.51
C TRP A 151 -0.14 2.67 9.16
N GLU A 152 -1.10 3.13 8.40
CA GLU A 152 -0.90 3.79 7.12
C GLU A 152 -1.66 5.13 7.13
N ILE A 153 -0.96 6.19 6.76
CA ILE A 153 -1.55 7.51 6.58
C ILE A 153 -1.18 7.98 5.18
N GLU A 154 -2.16 8.41 4.43
CA GLU A 154 -1.96 9.02 3.12
C GLU A 154 -2.66 10.37 3.06
N VAL A 155 -2.03 11.34 2.45
CA VAL A 155 -2.61 12.65 2.14
C VAL A 155 -2.20 13.00 0.73
N GLY A 156 -3.17 13.29 -0.12
CA GLY A 156 -2.89 13.66 -1.49
C GLY A 156 -3.75 14.83 -1.94
N THR A 157 -3.22 15.61 -2.85
CA THR A 157 -3.94 16.68 -3.52
C THR A 157 -3.52 16.79 -4.97
N GLU A 158 -4.48 17.12 -5.80
CA GLU A 158 -4.30 17.50 -7.20
C GLU A 158 -5.06 18.79 -7.46
N MET A 159 -4.44 19.73 -8.13
CA MET A 159 -5.05 20.99 -8.47
C MET A 159 -4.71 21.40 -9.91
N THR A 160 -5.70 21.98 -10.58
CA THR A 160 -5.58 22.58 -11.92
C THR A 160 -5.92 24.06 -11.84
N PRO A 161 -5.01 24.91 -11.29
CA PRO A 161 -5.31 26.31 -11.00
C PRO A 161 -5.57 27.16 -12.25
N ILE A 162 -4.97 26.79 -13.36
CA ILE A 162 -5.18 27.40 -14.68
C ILE A 162 -5.22 26.31 -15.74
N GLN A 163 -5.80 26.62 -16.88
CA GLN A 163 -5.86 25.68 -17.99
C GLN A 163 -4.45 25.20 -18.40
N GLY A 164 -4.28 23.90 -18.52
CA GLY A 164 -3.02 23.25 -18.89
C GLY A 164 -2.05 23.02 -17.74
N LEU A 165 -2.21 23.64 -16.56
CA LEU A 165 -1.34 23.42 -15.40
C LEU A 165 -1.98 22.43 -14.42
N SER A 166 -1.31 21.31 -14.17
CA SER A 166 -1.64 20.34 -13.10
C SER A 166 -0.50 20.32 -12.08
N ILE A 167 -0.87 20.36 -10.80
CA ILE A 167 0.07 20.27 -9.68
C ILE A 167 -0.47 19.17 -8.76
N ASN A 168 0.39 18.28 -8.33
CA ASN A 168 0.04 17.25 -7.35
C ASN A 168 1.04 17.19 -6.20
N ALA A 169 0.55 16.81 -5.03
CA ALA A 169 1.35 16.53 -3.86
C ALA A 169 0.80 15.28 -3.19
N ASN A 170 1.68 14.35 -2.83
CA ASN A 170 1.30 13.12 -2.15
C ASN A 170 2.25 12.85 -0.99
N PHE A 171 1.69 12.64 0.18
CA PHE A 171 2.41 12.23 1.37
C PHE A 171 1.91 10.86 1.80
N TYR A 172 2.83 9.96 2.07
CA TYR A 172 2.55 8.64 2.63
C TYR A 172 3.43 8.40 3.86
N THR A 173 2.86 7.82 4.89
CA THR A 173 3.64 7.27 6.00
C THR A 173 3.07 5.92 6.43
N GLY A 174 3.98 4.96 6.60
CA GLY A 174 3.70 3.65 7.15
C GLY A 174 4.51 3.44 8.42
N LEU A 175 3.81 3.08 9.51
CA LEU A 175 4.41 2.92 10.83
C LEU A 175 4.27 1.49 11.33
N GLY A 176 5.23 1.07 12.15
CA GLY A 176 5.20 -0.24 12.80
C GLY A 176 5.61 -1.40 11.90
N TYR A 177 6.43 -1.15 10.92
CA TYR A 177 7.06 -2.20 10.12
C TYR A 177 8.00 -3.05 10.97
N LYS A 178 8.03 -4.34 10.68
CA LYS A 178 8.96 -5.29 11.27
C LYS A 178 9.59 -6.15 10.18
N ALA A 179 10.77 -6.68 10.46
CA ALA A 179 11.43 -7.70 9.68
C ALA A 179 11.86 -8.85 10.58
N ILE A 180 12.17 -9.99 10.00
CA ILE A 180 12.87 -11.07 10.70
C ILE A 180 14.36 -10.79 10.57
N HIS A 181 15.05 -10.68 11.71
CA HIS A 181 16.50 -10.56 11.70
C HIS A 181 17.12 -11.86 11.16
N PRO A 182 17.93 -11.80 10.10
CA PRO A 182 18.32 -13.02 9.39
C PRO A 182 19.18 -13.99 10.19
N ILE A 183 19.89 -13.52 11.22
CA ILE A 183 20.77 -14.35 12.06
C ILE A 183 20.05 -14.84 13.31
N THR A 184 19.33 -13.96 14.03
CA THR A 184 18.68 -14.32 15.30
C THR A 184 17.28 -14.89 15.10
N ALA A 185 16.71 -14.77 13.89
CA ALA A 185 15.32 -15.11 13.57
C ALA A 185 14.28 -14.37 14.43
N GLU A 186 14.67 -13.29 15.10
CA GLU A 186 13.79 -12.47 15.92
C GLU A 186 13.14 -11.35 15.14
N ALA A 187 11.96 -10.95 15.57
CA ALA A 187 11.27 -9.80 15.01
C ALA A 187 12.01 -8.50 15.37
N THR A 188 12.47 -7.78 14.36
CA THR A 188 13.21 -6.52 14.50
C THR A 188 12.38 -5.37 13.94
N PRO A 189 12.21 -4.27 14.69
CA PRO A 189 11.56 -3.07 14.16
C PRO A 189 12.36 -2.49 13.00
N MET A 190 11.66 -2.07 11.95
CA MET A 190 12.23 -1.34 10.82
C MET A 190 11.93 0.16 10.90
N PRO A 191 12.72 1.00 10.23
CA PRO A 191 12.43 2.42 10.11
C PRO A 191 11.04 2.65 9.54
N ASN A 192 10.32 3.63 10.09
CA ASN A 192 9.04 4.06 9.54
C ASN A 192 9.23 4.67 8.15
N HIS A 193 8.25 4.43 7.28
CA HIS A 193 8.27 5.00 5.93
C HIS A 193 7.66 6.40 5.97
N PHE A 194 8.39 7.38 5.45
CA PHE A 194 7.92 8.73 5.19
C PHE A 194 8.27 9.09 3.77
N ASP A 195 7.28 9.39 2.96
CA ASP A 195 7.46 9.71 1.55
C ASP A 195 6.62 10.92 1.17
N LEU A 196 7.25 11.99 0.70
CA LEU A 196 6.59 13.19 0.18
C LEU A 196 7.02 13.39 -1.26
N ASN A 197 6.03 13.39 -2.13
CA ASN A 197 6.22 13.54 -3.57
C ASN A 197 5.45 14.77 -4.06
N LEU A 198 6.10 15.59 -4.91
CA LEU A 198 5.50 16.72 -5.59
C LEU A 198 5.66 16.56 -7.10
N GLY A 199 4.63 16.90 -7.82
CA GLY A 199 4.64 16.91 -9.27
C GLY A 199 3.97 18.15 -9.85
N ALA A 200 4.47 18.60 -10.98
CA ALA A 200 3.83 19.65 -11.78
C ALA A 200 3.94 19.28 -13.26
N ALA A 201 2.88 19.52 -14.01
CA ALA A 201 2.86 19.35 -15.46
C ALA A 201 2.15 20.54 -16.09
N TYR A 202 2.73 21.06 -17.17
CA TYR A 202 2.13 22.16 -17.93
C TYR A 202 2.01 21.81 -19.41
N THR A 203 0.78 21.77 -19.87
CA THR A 203 0.44 21.57 -21.28
C THR A 203 0.26 22.92 -21.94
N PHE A 204 1.25 23.35 -22.68
CA PHE A 204 1.26 24.66 -23.35
C PHE A 204 0.75 24.60 -24.79
N HIS A 205 0.67 23.41 -25.35
CA HIS A 205 0.07 23.12 -26.63
C HIS A 205 -0.67 21.79 -26.52
N GLU A 206 -1.76 21.57 -27.23
CA GLU A 206 -2.60 20.36 -27.13
C GLU A 206 -1.80 19.05 -27.18
N GLN A 207 -0.65 19.08 -27.84
CA GLN A 207 0.22 17.93 -28.05
C GLN A 207 1.51 17.95 -27.24
N CYS A 208 1.79 19.01 -26.47
CA CYS A 208 3.08 19.16 -25.80
C CYS A 208 2.91 19.52 -24.31
N THR A 209 3.42 18.66 -23.45
CA THR A 209 3.39 18.82 -22.00
C THR A 209 4.81 18.72 -21.44
N VAL A 210 5.24 19.69 -20.66
CA VAL A 210 6.45 19.60 -19.83
C VAL A 210 6.06 19.19 -18.42
N PHE A 211 6.89 18.39 -17.76
CA PHE A 211 6.63 17.97 -16.39
C PHE A 211 7.90 17.93 -15.55
N ALA A 212 7.71 18.10 -14.24
CA ALA A 212 8.71 17.94 -13.21
C ALA A 212 8.12 17.09 -12.07
N GLN A 213 8.89 16.13 -11.56
CA GLN A 213 8.54 15.31 -10.41
C GLN A 213 9.70 15.32 -9.42
N PHE A 214 9.38 15.50 -8.15
CA PHE A 214 10.30 15.46 -7.03
C PHE A 214 9.80 14.38 -6.09
N ASN A 215 10.58 13.31 -5.93
CA ASN A 215 10.20 12.16 -5.14
C ASN A 215 11.04 12.11 -3.85
N ASN A 216 10.41 11.65 -2.79
CA ASN A 216 11.00 11.54 -1.46
C ASN A 216 11.73 12.84 -1.03
N ILE A 217 11.01 13.98 -1.07
CA ILE A 217 11.56 15.31 -0.75
C ILE A 217 12.10 15.38 0.67
N ILE A 218 11.52 14.61 1.59
CA ILE A 218 11.98 14.50 2.99
C ILE A 218 13.33 13.82 3.07
N ASN A 219 13.75 13.11 1.99
CA ASN A 219 14.95 12.27 1.93
C ASN A 219 14.97 11.22 3.06
N SER A 220 13.80 10.68 3.39
CA SER A 220 13.67 9.65 4.41
C SER A 220 14.28 8.34 3.90
N LYS A 221 15.12 7.75 4.73
CA LYS A 221 15.71 6.44 4.46
C LYS A 221 14.91 5.38 5.18
N TYR A 222 14.12 4.66 4.45
CA TYR A 222 13.36 3.52 4.94
C TYR A 222 13.69 2.27 4.14
N GLN A 223 13.32 1.12 4.65
CA GLN A 223 13.63 -0.17 4.03
C GLN A 223 12.33 -0.89 3.69
N TYR A 224 12.22 -1.37 2.45
CA TYR A 224 11.14 -2.27 2.06
C TYR A 224 11.38 -3.69 2.59
N TYR A 225 12.64 -4.09 2.61
CA TYR A 225 13.12 -5.35 3.16
C TYR A 225 14.35 -5.07 4.01
N TYR A 226 14.61 -5.89 4.98
CA TYR A 226 15.77 -5.73 5.86
C TYR A 226 17.06 -5.61 5.06
N GLY A 227 17.79 -4.53 5.30
CA GLY A 227 19.04 -4.21 4.60
C GLY A 227 18.90 -3.52 3.23
N TYR A 228 17.66 -3.28 2.74
CA TYR A 228 17.42 -2.64 1.45
C TYR A 228 16.74 -1.29 1.62
N GLU A 229 17.56 -0.25 1.64
CA GLU A 229 17.07 1.13 1.70
C GLU A 229 16.44 1.56 0.36
N ASN A 230 15.41 2.39 0.46
CA ASN A 230 14.81 3.03 -0.71
C ASN A 230 15.76 4.05 -1.33
N ILE A 231 15.46 4.44 -2.56
CA ILE A 231 16.10 5.58 -3.21
C ILE A 231 15.67 6.85 -2.46
N GLY A 232 16.64 7.62 -1.93
CA GLY A 232 16.41 8.90 -1.29
C GLY A 232 15.80 9.93 -2.26
N PHE A 233 15.98 11.21 -1.95
CA PHE A 233 15.49 12.27 -2.81
C PHE A 233 15.94 12.08 -4.26
N ASN A 234 14.99 12.16 -5.18
CA ASN A 234 15.27 12.12 -6.61
C ASN A 234 14.30 13.06 -7.37
N CYS A 235 14.71 13.49 -8.54
CA CYS A 235 13.88 14.32 -9.40
C CYS A 235 13.91 13.81 -10.84
N LEU A 236 12.78 14.01 -11.53
CA LEU A 236 12.60 13.66 -12.92
C LEU A 236 11.99 14.85 -13.65
N PHE A 237 12.56 15.20 -14.78
CA PHE A 237 12.05 16.22 -15.70
C PHE A 237 11.85 15.61 -17.07
N GLY A 238 10.82 16.02 -17.77
CA GLY A 238 10.58 15.49 -19.11
C GLY A 238 9.58 16.28 -19.93
N ILE A 239 9.49 15.87 -21.18
CA ILE A 239 8.54 16.39 -22.16
C ILE A 239 7.75 15.20 -22.71
N LYS A 240 6.44 15.33 -22.74
CA LYS A 240 5.52 14.38 -23.37
C LYS A 240 4.96 15.03 -24.63
N ILE A 241 5.11 14.35 -25.77
CA ILE A 241 4.53 14.76 -27.05
C ILE A 241 3.52 13.71 -27.46
N THR A 242 2.31 14.15 -27.81
CA THR A 242 1.23 13.29 -28.29
C THR A 242 1.01 13.59 -29.78
N PHE A 243 1.08 12.57 -30.62
CA PHE A 243 0.92 12.68 -32.09
C PHE A 243 -0.49 12.30 -32.52
#